data_27cb66609c4f2aebcc41bf55ecf7f98d
#
_entry.id   27cb66609c4f2aebcc41bf55ecf7f98d
#
_cell.length_a   1.000
_cell.length_b   1.000
_cell.length_c   1.000
_cell.angle_alpha   90.00
_cell.angle_beta   90.00
_cell.angle_gamma   90.00
#
_symmetry.space_group_name_H-M   'P 1'
#
loop_
_entity.id
_entity.type
_entity.pdbx_description
1 polymer ?
#
loop_
_entity_poly.entity_id
_entity_poly.type
_entity_poly.pdbx_seq_one_letter_code
_entity_poly.pdbx_strand_id
1 'polypeptide(L)'
;MALILRGSEQIVPRGDTVLCAGDTVIIVTKAYEDSDTFLIERSVKKGGKHDGRTLNESDTEGLVLLVRRNGEDIIPGGDTVLQAEDRLVILKAKEHRLLYETNSLQESF
;
A
#
# COMPACT_ATOMS: atom_id res chain seq x y z
N MET A 1 -9.62 0.86 9.46
CA MET A 1 -8.90 -0.33 9.03
C MET A 1 -7.56 -0.41 9.69
N ALA A 2 -7.14 -1.59 10.01
CA ALA A 2 -5.81 -1.78 10.59
C ALA A 2 -5.12 -2.97 9.93
N LEU A 3 -3.81 -2.97 9.96
CA LEU A 3 -3.01 -4.05 9.42
C LEU A 3 -1.93 -4.36 10.44
N ILE A 4 -1.70 -5.62 10.71
CA ILE A 4 -0.66 -6.02 11.64
C ILE A 4 0.45 -6.68 10.87
N LEU A 5 1.68 -6.22 11.13
CA LEU A 5 2.85 -6.84 10.56
C LEU A 5 3.53 -7.66 11.64
N ARG A 6 3.61 -8.97 11.41
CA ARG A 6 4.22 -9.87 12.38
C ARG A 6 5.26 -10.70 11.62
N GLY A 7 6.50 -10.43 11.86
CA GLY A 7 7.56 -11.03 11.06
C GLY A 7 7.39 -10.62 9.62
N SER A 8 7.27 -11.56 8.73
CA SER A 8 7.02 -11.25 7.34
C SER A 8 5.55 -11.46 6.98
N GLU A 9 4.68 -11.65 7.97
CA GLU A 9 3.27 -11.83 7.70
C GLU A 9 2.50 -10.55 7.79
N GLN A 10 1.47 -10.41 6.97
CA GLN A 10 0.55 -9.30 7.03
C GLN A 10 -0.77 -9.87 7.49
N ILE A 11 -1.30 -9.36 8.59
CA ILE A 11 -2.52 -9.87 9.17
C ILE A 11 -3.56 -8.77 9.17
N VAL A 12 -4.71 -9.05 8.60
CA VAL A 12 -5.85 -8.13 8.70
C VAL A 12 -6.59 -8.52 9.98
N PRO A 13 -6.57 -7.71 11.00
CA PRO A 13 -7.10 -8.12 12.29
C PRO A 13 -8.60 -8.26 12.33
N ARG A 14 -9.06 -9.15 13.17
CA ARG A 14 -10.46 -9.32 13.43
C ARG A 14 -10.65 -9.15 14.92
N GLY A 15 -11.86 -9.19 15.39
CA GLY A 15 -12.14 -8.92 16.79
C GLY A 15 -11.41 -9.85 17.75
N ASP A 16 -11.09 -11.07 17.31
CA ASP A 16 -10.42 -12.02 18.18
C ASP A 16 -8.92 -12.11 17.90
N THR A 17 -8.37 -11.20 17.13
CA THR A 17 -6.94 -11.22 16.86
C THR A 17 -6.18 -10.78 18.08
N VAL A 18 -5.16 -11.54 18.45
CA VAL A 18 -4.36 -11.22 19.61
C VAL A 18 -3.09 -10.54 19.14
N LEU A 19 -2.77 -9.40 19.73
CA LEU A 19 -1.53 -8.70 19.39
C LEU A 19 -0.39 -9.36 20.14
N CYS A 20 0.74 -9.48 19.48
CA CYS A 20 1.92 -10.11 20.06
C CYS A 20 3.04 -9.10 20.18
N ALA A 21 3.96 -9.35 21.07
CA ALA A 21 5.12 -8.49 21.21
C ALA A 21 5.87 -8.47 19.88
N GLY A 22 6.31 -7.31 19.48
CA GLY A 22 7.03 -7.15 18.22
C GLY A 22 6.14 -6.88 17.03
N ASP A 23 4.81 -6.92 17.20
CA ASP A 23 3.91 -6.59 16.10
C ASP A 23 3.99 -5.12 15.78
N THR A 24 3.87 -4.79 14.51
CA THR A 24 3.68 -3.41 14.08
C THR A 24 2.24 -3.27 13.61
N VAL A 25 1.56 -2.27 14.10
CA VAL A 25 0.17 -2.05 13.74
C VAL A 25 0.07 -0.80 12.89
N ILE A 26 -0.50 -0.92 11.71
CA ILE A 26 -0.72 0.21 10.83
C ILE A 26 -2.22 0.51 10.89
N ILE A 27 -2.56 1.73 11.23
CA ILE A 27 -3.95 2.14 11.37
C ILE A 27 -4.29 3.14 10.28
N VAL A 28 -5.36 2.88 9.55
CA VAL A 28 -5.80 3.78 8.50
C VAL A 28 -6.89 4.66 9.08
N THR A 29 -6.84 5.93 8.76
CA THR A 29 -7.73 6.90 9.37
C THR A 29 -9.17 6.65 8.97
N LYS A 30 -10.07 7.26 9.71
CA LYS A 30 -11.47 7.05 9.46
C LYS A 30 -11.92 7.49 8.09
N ALA A 31 -11.26 8.46 7.53
CA ALA A 31 -11.62 8.92 6.19
C ALA A 31 -11.52 7.78 5.18
N TYR A 32 -10.59 6.85 5.40
CA TYR A 32 -10.50 5.74 4.50
C TYR A 32 -11.40 4.59 4.96
N GLU A 33 -11.67 4.48 6.24
CA GLU A 33 -12.52 3.42 6.71
C GLU A 33 -13.95 3.54 6.24
N ASP A 34 -14.40 4.74 6.03
CA ASP A 34 -15.79 4.97 5.62
C ASP A 34 -16.00 4.72 4.13
N SER A 35 -14.96 4.40 3.38
CA SER A 35 -15.13 4.12 1.97
C SER A 35 -14.95 2.65 1.73
N ASP A 36 -15.39 2.20 0.60
CA ASP A 36 -15.14 0.84 0.19
C ASP A 36 -13.69 0.75 -0.23
N THR A 37 -12.86 0.14 0.58
CA THR A 37 -11.45 0.07 0.28
C THR A 37 -11.01 -1.38 0.19
N PHE A 38 -9.93 -1.61 -0.48
CA PHE A 38 -9.36 -2.95 -0.60
C PHE A 38 -7.85 -2.84 -0.79
N LEU A 39 -7.15 -3.92 -0.52
CA LEU A 39 -5.70 -3.94 -0.65
C LEU A 39 -5.30 -4.62 -1.95
N ILE A 40 -4.29 -4.09 -2.58
CA ILE A 40 -3.70 -4.70 -3.75
C ILE A 40 -2.20 -4.74 -3.57
N GLU A 41 -1.54 -5.59 -4.32
CA GLU A 41 -0.07 -5.63 -4.33
C GLU A 41 0.41 -5.32 -5.72
N ARG A 42 1.48 -4.57 -5.80
CA ARG A 42 2.13 -4.27 -7.08
C ARG A 42 3.64 -4.41 -6.92
N SER A 43 4.29 -4.86 -7.95
CA SER A 43 5.74 -4.97 -7.94
C SER A 43 6.35 -3.84 -8.74
N VAL A 44 7.44 -3.29 -8.28
CA VAL A 44 8.16 -2.24 -8.99
C VAL A 44 9.04 -2.94 -10.01
N LYS A 45 8.88 -2.60 -11.29
CA LYS A 45 9.64 -3.25 -12.34
C LYS A 45 10.96 -2.58 -12.53
N LYS A 46 12.00 -3.36 -12.77
CA LYS A 46 13.31 -2.81 -13.02
C LYS A 46 13.26 -1.93 -14.25
N GLY A 47 13.74 -0.71 -14.11
CA GLY A 47 13.70 0.24 -15.20
C GLY A 47 12.32 0.80 -15.46
N GLY A 48 11.33 0.45 -14.66
CA GLY A 48 10.00 0.99 -14.83
C GLY A 48 9.87 2.38 -14.27
N LYS A 49 8.67 2.94 -14.37
CA LYS A 49 8.48 4.36 -14.03
C LYS A 49 8.64 4.65 -12.55
N HIS A 50 8.59 3.66 -11.68
CA HIS A 50 8.72 3.91 -10.26
C HIS A 50 10.10 3.53 -9.73
N ASP A 51 10.91 2.84 -10.51
CA ASP A 51 12.21 2.39 -10.06
C ASP A 51 13.13 3.57 -9.84
N GLY A 52 13.64 3.74 -8.65
CA GLY A 52 14.55 4.83 -8.31
C GLY A 52 13.87 6.13 -7.95
N ARG A 53 12.54 6.16 -7.92
CA ARG A 53 11.85 7.39 -7.56
C ARG A 53 11.32 7.31 -6.16
N THR A 54 11.14 8.47 -5.53
CA THR A 54 10.55 8.50 -4.19
C THR A 54 9.06 8.27 -4.29
N LEU A 55 8.46 7.90 -3.18
CA LEU A 55 7.04 7.70 -3.13
C LEU A 55 6.30 8.99 -3.47
N ASN A 56 6.81 10.13 -3.02
CA ASN A 56 6.20 11.41 -3.35
C ASN A 56 6.21 11.71 -4.85
N GLU A 57 7.19 11.20 -5.55
CA GLU A 57 7.30 11.43 -6.99
C GLU A 57 6.51 10.42 -7.79
N SER A 58 5.96 9.40 -7.15
CA SER A 58 5.32 8.30 -7.86
C SER A 58 3.82 8.41 -7.80
N ASP A 59 3.17 8.08 -8.88
CA ASP A 59 1.73 8.06 -8.91
C ASP A 59 1.31 6.63 -8.66
N THR A 60 1.17 6.26 -7.42
CA THR A 60 0.72 4.93 -7.07
C THR A 60 -0.79 4.96 -7.00
N GLU A 61 -1.44 3.92 -7.29
CA GLU A 61 -2.88 3.86 -7.44
C GLU A 61 -3.65 4.17 -6.16
N GLY A 62 -3.00 4.29 -5.06
CA GLY A 62 -3.65 4.55 -3.78
C GLY A 62 -2.63 4.80 -2.71
N LEU A 63 -3.00 4.57 -1.47
CA LEU A 63 -2.11 4.83 -0.35
C LEU A 63 -1.20 3.63 -0.15
N VAL A 64 0.10 3.80 -0.25
CA VAL A 64 1.04 2.73 -0.06
C VAL A 64 1.25 2.53 1.43
N LEU A 65 0.80 1.41 1.94
CA LEU A 65 0.90 1.12 3.36
C LEU A 65 2.22 0.45 3.70
N LEU A 66 2.80 -0.29 2.77
CA LEU A 66 3.93 -1.11 3.07
C LEU A 66 4.77 -1.37 1.82
N VAL A 67 6.07 -1.37 1.98
CA VAL A 67 6.99 -1.77 0.92
C VAL A 67 7.70 -3.03 1.41
N ARG A 68 7.62 -4.12 0.65
CA ARG A 68 8.31 -5.34 1.02
C ARG A 68 9.56 -5.46 0.15
N ARG A 69 10.71 -5.46 0.76
CA ARG A 69 11.99 -5.47 0.06
C ARG A 69 12.86 -6.56 0.65
N ASN A 70 13.22 -7.51 -0.15
CA ASN A 70 14.10 -8.60 0.27
C ASN A 70 13.59 -9.30 1.54
N GLY A 71 12.31 -9.52 1.60
CA GLY A 71 11.71 -10.21 2.74
C GLY A 71 11.50 -9.34 3.96
N GLU A 72 11.86 -8.06 3.88
CA GLU A 72 11.63 -7.16 4.99
C GLU A 72 10.50 -6.21 4.68
N ASP A 73 9.71 -5.87 5.70
CA ASP A 73 8.60 -4.96 5.54
C ASP A 73 9.02 -3.58 6.01
N ILE A 74 8.84 -2.59 5.16
CA ILE A 74 9.21 -1.22 5.42
C ILE A 74 7.95 -0.38 5.41
N ILE A 75 7.76 0.46 6.43
CA ILE A 75 6.67 1.40 6.45
C ILE A 75 7.19 2.64 5.73
N PRO A 76 6.66 2.98 4.56
CA PRO A 76 7.27 4.03 3.77
C PRO A 76 6.87 5.43 4.19
N GLY A 77 7.74 6.37 3.93
CA GLY A 77 7.41 7.78 4.00
C GLY A 77 7.45 8.35 2.59
N GLY A 78 7.12 9.60 2.44
CA GLY A 78 7.11 10.23 1.13
C GLY A 78 8.47 10.24 0.45
N ASP A 79 9.54 10.23 1.24
CA ASP A 79 10.89 10.28 0.71
C ASP A 79 11.49 8.87 0.54
N THR A 80 10.73 7.83 0.75
CA THR A 80 11.21 6.48 0.54
C THR A 80 11.46 6.26 -0.96
N VAL A 81 12.64 5.80 -1.30
CA VAL A 81 12.98 5.55 -2.71
C VAL A 81 12.58 4.13 -3.04
N LEU A 82 11.77 3.98 -4.06
CA LEU A 82 11.32 2.67 -4.51
C LEU A 82 12.42 2.02 -5.35
N GLN A 83 12.55 0.72 -5.24
CA GLN A 83 13.60 -0.01 -5.94
C GLN A 83 12.97 -1.16 -6.72
N ALA A 84 13.68 -1.60 -7.74
CA ALA A 84 13.22 -2.74 -8.53
C ALA A 84 12.97 -3.92 -7.64
N GLU A 85 11.93 -4.65 -7.91
CA GLU A 85 11.53 -5.85 -7.20
C GLU A 85 10.84 -5.56 -5.87
N ASP A 86 10.68 -4.30 -5.47
CA ASP A 86 9.90 -3.98 -4.30
C ASP A 86 8.45 -4.39 -4.54
N ARG A 87 7.80 -4.87 -3.49
CA ARG A 87 6.38 -5.17 -3.57
C ARG A 87 5.67 -4.16 -2.70
N LEU A 88 4.71 -3.49 -3.26
CA LEU A 88 3.97 -2.45 -2.56
C LEU A 88 2.60 -2.96 -2.19
N VAL A 89 2.21 -2.76 -0.96
CA VAL A 89 0.85 -3.06 -0.52
C VAL A 89 0.12 -1.73 -0.50
N ILE A 90 -0.90 -1.62 -1.32
CA ILE A 90 -1.57 -0.36 -1.57
C ILE A 90 -3.04 -0.47 -1.18
N LEU A 91 -3.52 0.52 -0.45
CA LEU A 91 -4.92 0.62 -0.09
C LEU A 91 -5.60 1.46 -1.16
N LYS A 92 -6.57 0.89 -1.85
CA LYS A 92 -7.31 1.60 -2.87
C LYS A 92 -8.74 1.78 -2.45
N ALA A 93 -9.32 2.90 -2.83
CA ALA A 93 -10.75 3.11 -2.63
C ALA A 93 -11.48 2.66 -3.88
N LYS A 94 -12.64 2.03 -3.70
CA LYS A 94 -13.38 1.64 -4.83
C LYS A 94 -13.92 2.82 -5.53
N GLU A 95 -13.91 2.79 -6.84
CA GLU A 95 -14.34 3.90 -7.57
C GLU A 95 -15.79 3.94 -7.66
N HIS A 96 -16.40 5.02 -7.38
CA HIS A 96 -17.78 5.09 -7.50
C HIS A 96 -18.22 6.10 -8.44
N ARG A 97 -17.57 7.07 -8.61
CA ARG A 97 -18.12 8.07 -9.40
C ARG A 97 -17.76 8.05 -10.67
N LEU A 98 -17.33 7.67 -10.90
CA LEU A 98 -16.85 7.61 -12.01
C LEU A 98 -17.17 7.98 -13.21
N LEU A 99 -18.03 8.19 -13.53
CA LEU A 99 -18.34 8.48 -14.74
C LEU A 99 -17.50 9.44 -15.35
N TYR A 100 -17.23 10.52 -14.81
CA TYR A 100 -16.52 11.50 -15.52
C TYR A 100 -15.12 11.25 -15.25
N GLU A 101 -14.77 10.26 -14.56
CA GLU A 101 -13.45 10.03 -14.43
C GLU A 101 -12.94 9.08 -15.27
N THR A 102 -13.63 8.62 -16.11
CA THR A 102 -13.24 7.56 -16.93
C THR A 102 -12.02 7.77 -17.62
N ASN A 103 -11.71 8.92 -17.97
CA ASN A 103 -10.59 8.98 -18.82
C ASN A 103 -9.39 8.98 -18.05
N SER A 104 -9.41 9.02 -16.85
CA SER A 104 -8.20 9.16 -16.25
C SER A 104 -7.62 7.92 -15.85
N LEU A 105 -8.05 7.02 -16.27
CA LEU A 105 -7.60 5.90 -15.93
C LEU A 105 -6.66 5.16 -16.38
N GLN A 106 -5.91 5.34 -17.02
CA GLN A 106 -5.05 4.55 -17.53
C GLN A 106 -3.95 4.48 -16.66
N GLU A 107 -3.83 4.00 -15.69
CA GLU A 107 -2.79 3.90 -14.92
C GLU A 107 -2.04 2.76 -15.16
N SER A 108 -0.79 2.69 -15.20
CA SER A 108 -0.05 1.51 -15.34
C SER A 108 1.06 1.58 -14.34
N PHE A 109 1.44 0.53 -13.78
CA PHE A 109 2.44 0.51 -12.74
C PHE A 109 3.80 -0.06 -13.22
#